data_5f2dfa84ea8ffb8793728b48ff84b6db
#
_entry.id   5f2dfa84ea8ffb8793728b48ff84b6db
#
_cell.length_a   1.000
_cell.length_b   1.000
_cell.length_c   1.000
_cell.angle_alpha   90.00
_cell.angle_beta   90.00
_cell.angle_gamma   90.00
#
_symmetry.space_group_name_H-M   'P 1'
#
loop_
_entity.id
_entity.type
_entity.pdbx_description
1 polymer ?
#
loop_
_entity_poly.entity_id
_entity_poly.type
_entity_poly.pdbx_seq_one_letter_code
_entity_poly.pdbx_strand_id
1 'polypeptide(L)'
;LKLVDSYAYLERLYNLIYELLEYRDRARDEGVEVVPIRTSTPLVRYGFVSMLKGGVIMDVTNVKQAEVAEDAGAVGVMVLDKLPYDVRVAGGVARTADLNIVVEVMNSITIPVSAKCRIGHREEARLLEEVGVDLIDESEVLTPVDERSHINKWEFRTPFVNGARDLPEALRRIYEGASMIRTKGEPGTGNVAEAVRHMKLVNRDIATLRGYYLSNDTEAIRLYSRESKVPFELALLTARLGRLPVVNFAAGGIATPADAALMMWLGADGIFVGSGIFKSSDPESRARAIVLATTYYDDPETVVEAQRMVSEKAAMLGIDIRTLKPEQLMQVRGE
;
A
#
# COMPACT_ATOMS: atom_id res chain seq x y z
N LEU A 1 -5.12 -6.15 26.57
CA LEU A 1 -6.27 -5.35 26.10
C LEU A 1 -6.26 -5.13 24.58
N LYS A 2 -5.08 -4.88 23.95
CA LYS A 2 -4.98 -4.62 22.49
C LYS A 2 -5.27 -5.85 21.61
N LEU A 3 -5.06 -7.06 22.05
CA LEU A 3 -5.30 -8.29 21.28
C LEU A 3 -6.80 -8.66 21.19
N VAL A 4 -7.56 -8.39 22.23
CA VAL A 4 -9.01 -8.69 22.27
C VAL A 4 -9.79 -7.77 21.34
N ASP A 5 -9.39 -6.49 21.23
CA ASP A 5 -9.99 -5.53 20.30
C ASP A 5 -9.69 -5.88 18.81
N SER A 6 -8.52 -6.46 18.53
CA SER A 6 -8.18 -6.93 17.19
C SER A 6 -9.01 -8.12 16.72
N TYR A 7 -9.37 -9.03 17.63
CA TYR A 7 -10.23 -10.19 17.33
C TYR A 7 -11.67 -9.78 17.04
N ALA A 8 -12.25 -8.92 17.87
CA ALA A 8 -13.61 -8.40 17.66
C ALA A 8 -13.73 -7.58 16.36
N TYR A 9 -12.64 -6.95 15.94
CA TYR A 9 -12.52 -6.25 14.68
C TYR A 9 -12.53 -7.20 13.48
N LEU A 10 -11.69 -8.23 13.50
CA LEU A 10 -11.61 -9.23 12.44
C LEU A 10 -12.95 -9.99 12.30
N GLU A 11 -13.61 -10.29 13.39
CA GLU A 11 -14.92 -10.94 13.40
C GLU A 11 -16.00 -10.09 12.73
N ARG A 12 -15.96 -8.75 12.89
CA ARG A 12 -16.94 -7.85 12.25
C ARG A 12 -16.65 -7.59 10.78
N LEU A 13 -15.40 -7.48 10.41
CA LEU A 13 -15.02 -7.43 9.00
C LEU A 13 -15.40 -8.74 8.30
N TYR A 14 -15.23 -9.86 8.99
CA TYR A 14 -15.67 -11.18 8.55
C TYR A 14 -17.20 -11.24 8.34
N ASN A 15 -17.98 -10.73 9.29
CA ASN A 15 -19.44 -10.68 9.19
C ASN A 15 -19.90 -9.76 8.03
N LEU A 16 -19.26 -8.58 7.85
CA LEU A 16 -19.53 -7.70 6.72
C LEU A 16 -19.26 -8.40 5.39
N ILE A 17 -18.17 -9.16 5.30
CA ILE A 17 -17.80 -9.93 4.11
C ILE A 17 -18.79 -11.08 3.90
N TYR A 18 -19.26 -11.73 4.96
CA TYR A 18 -20.29 -12.77 4.88
C TYR A 18 -21.62 -12.22 4.37
N GLU A 19 -22.04 -11.06 4.86
CA GLU A 19 -23.26 -10.39 4.38
C GLU A 19 -23.15 -10.04 2.87
N LEU A 20 -21.96 -9.59 2.43
CA LEU A 20 -21.69 -9.34 1.00
C LEU A 20 -21.69 -10.64 0.17
N LEU A 21 -21.21 -11.73 0.74
CA LEU A 21 -21.22 -13.05 0.11
C LEU A 21 -22.65 -13.61 0.02
N GLU A 22 -23.47 -13.47 1.07
CA GLU A 22 -24.89 -13.85 1.07
C GLU A 22 -25.71 -13.00 0.08
N TYR A 23 -25.38 -11.70 -0.02
CA TYR A 23 -26.00 -10.84 -1.05
C TYR A 23 -25.66 -11.33 -2.47
N ARG A 24 -24.42 -11.72 -2.68
CA ARG A 24 -23.97 -12.33 -3.95
C ARG A 24 -24.73 -13.62 -4.26
N ASP A 25 -24.85 -14.51 -3.28
CA ASP A 25 -25.49 -15.81 -3.50
C ASP A 25 -26.99 -15.63 -3.78
N ARG A 26 -27.65 -14.68 -3.11
CA ARG A 26 -29.03 -14.26 -3.43
C ARG A 26 -29.15 -13.68 -4.84
N ALA A 27 -28.22 -12.79 -5.23
CA ALA A 27 -28.20 -12.21 -6.59
C ALA A 27 -28.02 -13.30 -7.66
N ARG A 28 -27.25 -14.35 -7.37
CA ARG A 28 -27.07 -15.52 -8.23
C ARG A 28 -28.36 -16.31 -8.41
N ASP A 29 -29.10 -16.53 -7.32
CA ASP A 29 -30.40 -17.22 -7.34
C ASP A 29 -31.47 -16.43 -8.11
N GLU A 30 -31.31 -15.11 -8.20
CA GLU A 30 -32.15 -14.20 -9.01
C GLU A 30 -31.70 -14.11 -10.48
N GLY A 31 -30.72 -14.92 -10.90
CA GLY A 31 -30.24 -14.99 -12.30
C GLY A 31 -29.26 -13.88 -12.67
N VAL A 32 -28.71 -13.16 -11.69
CA VAL A 32 -27.61 -12.21 -11.88
C VAL A 32 -26.31 -12.98 -11.99
N GLU A 33 -25.52 -12.76 -13.05
CA GLU A 33 -24.20 -13.39 -13.20
C GLU A 33 -23.25 -12.91 -12.09
N VAL A 34 -22.94 -13.79 -11.16
CA VAL A 34 -22.07 -13.49 -10.04
C VAL A 34 -20.74 -14.21 -10.23
N VAL A 35 -19.66 -13.44 -10.28
CA VAL A 35 -18.31 -13.99 -10.42
C VAL A 35 -17.95 -14.82 -9.19
N PRO A 36 -17.53 -16.09 -9.35
CA PRO A 36 -17.17 -16.95 -8.21
C PRO A 36 -15.94 -16.38 -7.49
N ILE A 37 -16.06 -16.20 -6.17
CA ILE A 37 -14.94 -15.78 -5.32
C ILE A 37 -14.04 -16.99 -5.08
N ARG A 38 -12.79 -16.89 -5.52
CA ARG A 38 -11.74 -17.80 -5.10
C ARG A 38 -11.17 -17.31 -3.76
N THR A 39 -11.37 -18.06 -2.69
CA THR A 39 -11.02 -17.57 -1.34
C THR A 39 -9.83 -18.28 -0.72
N SER A 40 -8.83 -17.52 -0.28
CA SER A 40 -8.30 -17.71 1.08
C SER A 40 -9.23 -16.92 2.02
N THR A 41 -9.35 -17.33 3.28
CA THR A 41 -10.21 -16.55 4.18
C THR A 41 -9.67 -15.12 4.31
N PRO A 42 -10.53 -14.11 4.42
CA PRO A 42 -10.09 -12.74 4.67
C PRO A 42 -9.15 -12.61 5.86
N LEU A 43 -9.34 -13.43 6.91
CA LEU A 43 -8.46 -13.49 8.08
C LEU A 43 -7.02 -13.82 7.71
N VAL A 44 -6.78 -14.75 6.79
CA VAL A 44 -5.43 -15.10 6.33
C VAL A 44 -4.80 -13.92 5.59
N ARG A 45 -5.54 -13.26 4.70
CA ARG A 45 -5.05 -12.10 3.94
C ARG A 45 -4.70 -10.92 4.84
N TYR A 46 -5.59 -10.58 5.78
CA TYR A 46 -5.35 -9.49 6.74
C TYR A 46 -4.29 -9.84 7.78
N GLY A 47 -4.25 -11.10 8.22
CA GLY A 47 -3.21 -11.62 9.13
C GLY A 47 -1.83 -11.49 8.52
N PHE A 48 -1.67 -11.93 7.25
CA PHE A 48 -0.41 -11.84 6.53
C PHE A 48 0.10 -10.39 6.45
N VAL A 49 -0.70 -9.47 5.93
CA VAL A 49 -0.26 -8.07 5.79
C VAL A 49 -0.04 -7.38 7.14
N SER A 50 -0.72 -7.82 8.20
CA SER A 50 -0.51 -7.31 9.55
C SER A 50 0.83 -7.73 10.15
N MET A 51 1.41 -8.84 9.70
CA MET A 51 2.75 -9.28 10.11
C MET A 51 3.86 -8.39 9.55
N LEU A 52 3.58 -7.62 8.49
CA LEU A 52 4.56 -6.72 7.85
C LEU A 52 4.68 -5.36 8.57
N LYS A 53 3.88 -5.10 9.61
CA LYS A 53 3.91 -3.85 10.37
C LYS A 53 5.27 -3.56 10.99
N GLY A 54 5.63 -2.28 11.00
CA GLY A 54 6.90 -1.79 11.53
C GLY A 54 8.07 -1.99 10.56
N GLY A 55 7.83 -2.60 9.40
CA GLY A 55 8.86 -2.93 8.45
C GLY A 55 8.87 -2.09 7.18
N VAL A 56 9.84 -2.41 6.34
CA VAL A 56 10.09 -1.80 5.03
C VAL A 56 9.85 -2.82 3.94
N ILE A 57 9.02 -2.49 2.96
CA ILE A 57 8.91 -3.23 1.69
C ILE A 57 9.71 -2.46 0.65
N MET A 58 10.64 -3.11 -0.04
CA MET A 58 11.54 -2.48 -0.99
C MET A 58 11.16 -2.83 -2.43
N ASP A 59 10.97 -1.80 -3.28
CA ASP A 59 10.79 -1.97 -4.72
C ASP A 59 12.11 -2.43 -5.35
N VAL A 60 12.10 -3.56 -6.07
CA VAL A 60 13.28 -4.17 -6.70
C VAL A 60 13.00 -4.52 -8.16
N THR A 61 14.06 -4.57 -8.99
CA THR A 61 13.94 -4.91 -10.42
C THR A 61 14.75 -6.14 -10.82
N ASN A 62 15.48 -6.74 -9.88
CA ASN A 62 16.32 -7.92 -10.12
C ASN A 62 16.70 -8.59 -8.78
N VAL A 63 17.26 -9.81 -8.89
CA VAL A 63 17.70 -10.63 -7.75
C VAL A 63 18.69 -9.89 -6.85
N LYS A 64 19.70 -9.24 -7.41
CA LYS A 64 20.71 -8.54 -6.60
C LYS A 64 20.11 -7.46 -5.69
N GLN A 65 19.12 -6.72 -6.19
CA GLN A 65 18.42 -5.73 -5.36
C GLN A 65 17.55 -6.40 -4.28
N ALA A 66 16.96 -7.55 -4.59
CA ALA A 66 16.18 -8.32 -3.63
C ALA A 66 17.05 -8.87 -2.49
N GLU A 67 18.23 -9.37 -2.80
CA GLU A 67 19.23 -9.82 -1.82
C GLU A 67 19.67 -8.66 -0.92
N VAL A 68 19.96 -7.49 -1.50
CA VAL A 68 20.29 -6.27 -0.72
C VAL A 68 19.14 -5.88 0.22
N ALA A 69 17.90 -6.01 -0.23
CA ALA A 69 16.73 -5.69 0.59
C ALA A 69 16.60 -6.69 1.76
N GLU A 70 16.74 -7.99 1.52
CA GLU A 70 16.70 -9.02 2.55
C GLU A 70 17.84 -8.84 3.56
N ASP A 71 19.08 -8.65 3.11
CA ASP A 71 20.26 -8.42 3.95
C ASP A 71 20.13 -7.14 4.80
N ALA A 72 19.39 -6.15 4.33
CA ALA A 72 19.10 -4.93 5.08
C ALA A 72 18.01 -5.11 6.14
N GLY A 73 17.28 -6.24 6.15
CA GLY A 73 16.19 -6.52 7.08
C GLY A 73 14.83 -6.03 6.59
N ALA A 74 14.61 -5.91 5.28
CA ALA A 74 13.28 -5.67 4.73
C ALA A 74 12.31 -6.78 5.12
N VAL A 75 11.02 -6.44 5.30
CA VAL A 75 9.96 -7.42 5.60
C VAL A 75 9.33 -8.02 4.35
N GLY A 76 9.72 -7.54 3.18
CA GLY A 76 9.31 -8.04 1.88
C GLY A 76 9.87 -7.19 0.75
N VAL A 77 9.76 -7.69 -0.47
CA VAL A 77 10.11 -6.96 -1.68
C VAL A 77 8.92 -6.81 -2.62
N MET A 78 8.97 -5.78 -3.45
CA MET A 78 7.99 -5.49 -4.50
C MET A 78 8.71 -5.49 -5.85
N VAL A 79 8.44 -6.49 -6.68
CA VAL A 79 9.10 -6.64 -8.00
C VAL A 79 8.44 -5.74 -9.04
N LEU A 80 9.26 -4.97 -9.74
CA LEU A 80 8.87 -4.08 -10.84
C LEU A 80 9.74 -4.33 -12.07
N ASP A 81 9.21 -4.05 -13.26
CA ASP A 81 10.01 -3.96 -14.49
C ASP A 81 11.03 -2.81 -14.40
N LYS A 82 10.60 -1.66 -13.90
CA LYS A 82 11.41 -0.45 -13.73
C LYS A 82 11.06 0.23 -12.41
N LEU A 83 12.08 0.78 -11.75
CA LEU A 83 11.84 1.63 -10.58
C LEU A 83 11.02 2.89 -10.97
N PRO A 84 10.23 3.45 -10.05
CA PRO A 84 9.37 4.61 -10.35
C PRO A 84 10.11 5.80 -10.99
N TYR A 85 11.35 6.04 -10.61
CA TYR A 85 12.19 7.06 -11.27
C TYR A 85 12.42 6.74 -12.74
N ASP A 86 12.75 5.50 -13.08
CA ASP A 86 13.01 5.08 -14.46
C ASP A 86 11.74 5.11 -15.31
N VAL A 87 10.58 4.78 -14.72
CA VAL A 87 9.28 4.91 -15.38
C VAL A 87 9.04 6.36 -15.80
N ARG A 88 9.36 7.34 -14.93
CA ARG A 88 9.23 8.76 -15.26
C ARG A 88 10.16 9.20 -16.37
N VAL A 89 11.42 8.76 -16.32
CA VAL A 89 12.44 9.15 -17.30
C VAL A 89 12.20 8.50 -18.67
N ALA A 90 11.84 7.22 -18.68
CA ALA A 90 11.62 6.47 -19.92
C ALA A 90 10.34 6.88 -20.65
N GLY A 91 9.32 7.31 -19.92
CA GLY A 91 7.98 7.53 -20.47
C GLY A 91 7.35 6.26 -21.06
N GLY A 92 6.23 6.42 -21.76
CA GLY A 92 5.54 5.30 -22.41
C GLY A 92 4.68 4.47 -21.44
N VAL A 93 4.41 3.22 -21.84
CA VAL A 93 3.53 2.32 -21.09
C VAL A 93 4.35 1.49 -20.08
N ALA A 94 4.13 1.74 -18.80
CA ALA A 94 4.67 0.91 -17.74
C ALA A 94 3.73 -0.27 -17.45
N ARG A 95 4.25 -1.49 -17.44
CA ARG A 95 3.52 -2.75 -17.29
C ARG A 95 4.03 -3.54 -16.09
N THR A 96 3.33 -4.64 -15.80
CA THR A 96 3.79 -5.68 -14.85
C THR A 96 5.21 -6.16 -15.21
N ALA A 97 5.99 -6.55 -14.22
CA ALA A 97 7.33 -7.10 -14.41
C ALA A 97 7.29 -8.41 -15.21
N ASP A 98 8.40 -8.73 -15.88
CA ASP A 98 8.59 -10.04 -16.49
C ASP A 98 8.43 -11.14 -15.43
N LEU A 99 7.56 -12.12 -15.71
CA LEU A 99 7.26 -13.21 -14.77
C LEU A 99 8.50 -14.07 -14.46
N ASN A 100 9.45 -14.19 -15.39
CA ASN A 100 10.70 -14.91 -15.13
C ASN A 100 11.52 -14.20 -14.04
N ILE A 101 11.60 -12.86 -14.08
CA ILE A 101 12.27 -12.07 -13.04
C ILE A 101 11.56 -12.23 -11.70
N VAL A 102 10.22 -12.23 -11.68
CA VAL A 102 9.44 -12.47 -10.46
C VAL A 102 9.79 -13.83 -9.86
N VAL A 103 9.80 -14.89 -10.67
CA VAL A 103 10.14 -16.26 -10.25
C VAL A 103 11.60 -16.36 -9.79
N GLU A 104 12.55 -15.73 -10.49
CA GLU A 104 13.95 -15.69 -10.09
C GLU A 104 14.13 -15.05 -8.71
N VAL A 105 13.45 -13.93 -8.46
CA VAL A 105 13.47 -13.26 -7.15
C VAL A 105 12.86 -14.17 -6.08
N MET A 106 11.69 -14.79 -6.34
CA MET A 106 11.02 -15.70 -5.39
C MET A 106 11.92 -16.90 -5.01
N ASN A 107 12.76 -17.36 -5.93
CA ASN A 107 13.67 -18.48 -5.68
C ASN A 107 14.98 -18.07 -4.99
N SER A 108 15.28 -16.78 -4.90
CA SER A 108 16.57 -16.27 -4.43
C SER A 108 16.55 -15.73 -3.01
N ILE A 109 15.37 -15.37 -2.46
CA ILE A 109 15.22 -14.80 -1.13
C ILE A 109 14.17 -15.54 -0.31
N THR A 110 14.16 -15.30 1.01
CA THR A 110 13.26 -16.00 1.95
C THR A 110 12.13 -15.10 2.48
N ILE A 111 12.22 -13.79 2.26
CA ILE A 111 11.16 -12.84 2.65
C ILE A 111 10.06 -12.77 1.60
N PRO A 112 8.84 -12.33 1.97
CA PRO A 112 7.70 -12.22 1.06
C PRO A 112 8.01 -11.45 -0.23
N VAL A 113 7.55 -11.99 -1.36
CA VAL A 113 7.70 -11.38 -2.69
C VAL A 113 6.35 -10.91 -3.21
N SER A 114 6.30 -9.65 -3.57
CA SER A 114 5.13 -8.98 -4.13
C SER A 114 5.42 -8.48 -5.54
N ALA A 115 4.39 -8.26 -6.34
CA ALA A 115 4.55 -7.65 -7.66
C ALA A 115 3.40 -6.71 -7.99
N LYS A 116 3.64 -5.79 -8.94
CA LYS A 116 2.64 -4.80 -9.35
C LYS A 116 1.87 -5.23 -10.61
N CYS A 117 0.55 -5.01 -10.59
CA CYS A 117 -0.28 -5.04 -11.78
C CYS A 117 -0.85 -3.65 -12.09
N ARG A 118 -1.27 -3.44 -13.33
CA ARG A 118 -1.91 -2.19 -13.76
C ARG A 118 -3.32 -2.07 -13.18
N ILE A 119 -3.74 -0.86 -12.84
CA ILE A 119 -5.10 -0.58 -12.38
C ILE A 119 -6.10 -1.09 -13.42
N GLY A 120 -7.07 -1.90 -12.97
CA GLY A 120 -8.13 -2.50 -13.78
C GLY A 120 -7.68 -3.72 -14.63
N HIS A 121 -6.41 -4.11 -14.58
CA HIS A 121 -5.92 -5.23 -15.39
C HIS A 121 -6.02 -6.58 -14.65
N ARG A 122 -7.23 -7.11 -14.59
CA ARG A 122 -7.55 -8.37 -13.91
C ARG A 122 -6.63 -9.54 -14.30
N GLU A 123 -6.29 -9.66 -15.58
CA GLU A 123 -5.49 -10.81 -16.05
C GLU A 123 -4.02 -10.70 -15.62
N GLU A 124 -3.43 -9.51 -15.53
CA GLU A 124 -2.10 -9.36 -14.91
C GLU A 124 -2.12 -9.84 -13.45
N ALA A 125 -3.16 -9.46 -12.69
CA ALA A 125 -3.30 -9.93 -11.31
C ALA A 125 -3.45 -11.47 -11.22
N ARG A 126 -4.19 -12.09 -12.17
CA ARG A 126 -4.31 -13.57 -12.22
C ARG A 126 -3.00 -14.25 -12.52
N LEU A 127 -2.20 -13.70 -13.44
CA LEU A 127 -0.87 -14.23 -13.74
C LEU A 127 0.03 -14.18 -12.50
N LEU A 128 0.01 -13.07 -11.76
CA LEU A 128 0.78 -12.93 -10.52
C LEU A 128 0.32 -13.89 -9.42
N GLU A 129 -1.00 -14.05 -9.25
CA GLU A 129 -1.54 -15.03 -8.31
C GLU A 129 -1.14 -16.46 -8.69
N GLU A 130 -1.18 -16.83 -9.99
CA GLU A 130 -0.84 -18.17 -10.45
C GLU A 130 0.66 -18.46 -10.30
N VAL A 131 1.51 -17.47 -10.50
CA VAL A 131 2.96 -17.56 -10.23
C VAL A 131 3.24 -17.76 -8.74
N GLY A 132 2.35 -17.29 -7.87
CA GLY A 132 2.41 -17.52 -6.42
C GLY A 132 3.04 -16.39 -5.62
N VAL A 133 2.94 -15.12 -6.08
CA VAL A 133 3.38 -13.98 -5.28
C VAL A 133 2.56 -13.85 -4.00
N ASP A 134 3.17 -13.34 -2.94
CA ASP A 134 2.56 -13.22 -1.62
C ASP A 134 1.61 -12.02 -1.49
N LEU A 135 1.79 -10.98 -2.29
CA LEU A 135 0.99 -9.75 -2.29
C LEU A 135 0.98 -9.13 -3.69
N ILE A 136 -0.15 -8.61 -4.14
CA ILE A 136 -0.30 -7.91 -5.41
C ILE A 136 -0.56 -6.43 -5.16
N ASP A 137 0.21 -5.54 -5.78
CA ASP A 137 -0.04 -4.09 -5.77
C ASP A 137 -0.73 -3.69 -7.09
N GLU A 138 -2.03 -3.40 -7.03
CA GLU A 138 -2.74 -2.74 -8.12
C GLU A 138 -2.38 -1.27 -8.11
N SER A 139 -1.46 -0.87 -8.99
CA SER A 139 -0.62 0.31 -8.79
C SER A 139 -0.78 1.39 -9.85
N GLU A 140 -0.92 2.64 -9.37
CA GLU A 140 -0.87 3.87 -10.17
C GLU A 140 0.53 4.18 -10.73
N VAL A 141 1.58 3.51 -10.25
CA VAL A 141 2.94 3.62 -10.81
C VAL A 141 2.97 3.08 -12.23
N LEU A 142 2.19 2.02 -12.50
CA LEU A 142 2.02 1.46 -13.83
C LEU A 142 0.93 2.23 -14.60
N THR A 143 0.91 2.06 -15.92
CA THR A 143 -0.08 2.72 -16.77
C THR A 143 -1.45 2.07 -16.60
N PRO A 144 -2.48 2.76 -16.10
CA PRO A 144 -3.81 2.20 -15.93
C PRO A 144 -4.39 1.61 -17.23
N VAL A 145 -5.19 0.55 -17.10
CA VAL A 145 -5.98 -0.03 -18.19
C VAL A 145 -7.42 0.44 -18.09
N ASP A 146 -7.91 0.60 -16.87
CA ASP A 146 -9.20 1.19 -16.56
C ASP A 146 -9.00 2.33 -15.56
N GLU A 147 -9.40 3.55 -15.94
CA GLU A 147 -9.29 4.72 -15.07
C GLU A 147 -10.49 4.88 -14.13
N ARG A 148 -11.56 4.11 -14.34
CA ARG A 148 -12.81 4.20 -13.58
C ARG A 148 -13.01 3.08 -12.58
N SER A 149 -12.50 1.87 -12.92
CA SER A 149 -12.78 0.67 -12.15
C SER A 149 -11.48 -0.01 -11.74
N HIS A 150 -11.38 -0.35 -10.48
CA HIS A 150 -10.34 -1.20 -9.94
C HIS A 150 -10.77 -2.68 -10.01
N ILE A 151 -9.78 -3.56 -9.89
CA ILE A 151 -10.01 -5.01 -9.85
C ILE A 151 -10.90 -5.36 -8.65
N ASN A 152 -11.87 -6.26 -8.84
CA ASN A 152 -12.58 -6.89 -7.74
C ASN A 152 -11.66 -7.91 -7.04
N LYS A 153 -11.07 -7.53 -5.93
CA LYS A 153 -10.06 -8.30 -5.20
C LYS A 153 -10.65 -9.47 -4.41
N TRP A 154 -11.97 -9.51 -4.27
CA TRP A 154 -12.66 -10.64 -3.68
C TRP A 154 -12.59 -11.93 -4.52
N GLU A 155 -12.26 -11.80 -5.80
CA GLU A 155 -12.06 -12.93 -6.71
C GLU A 155 -10.73 -13.67 -6.50
N PHE A 156 -9.81 -13.10 -5.72
CA PHE A 156 -8.43 -13.57 -5.56
C PHE A 156 -8.17 -14.13 -4.17
N ARG A 157 -7.23 -15.07 -4.08
CA ARG A 157 -6.70 -15.60 -2.81
C ARG A 157 -5.60 -14.71 -2.27
N THR A 158 -4.75 -14.21 -3.16
CA THR A 158 -3.63 -13.34 -2.83
C THR A 158 -4.15 -12.00 -2.29
N PRO A 159 -3.62 -11.49 -1.17
CA PRO A 159 -3.95 -10.16 -0.67
C PRO A 159 -3.52 -9.08 -1.65
N PHE A 160 -4.22 -7.93 -1.62
CA PHE A 160 -3.92 -6.78 -2.45
C PHE A 160 -3.55 -5.58 -1.59
N VAL A 161 -2.60 -4.77 -2.10
CA VAL A 161 -2.37 -3.41 -1.66
C VAL A 161 -2.80 -2.42 -2.74
N ASN A 162 -3.34 -1.29 -2.34
CA ASN A 162 -3.68 -0.17 -3.21
C ASN A 162 -3.20 1.16 -2.63
N GLY A 163 -2.87 2.10 -3.52
CA GLY A 163 -2.62 3.48 -3.15
C GLY A 163 -3.89 4.25 -2.86
N ALA A 164 -3.81 5.20 -1.92
CA ALA A 164 -4.86 6.18 -1.66
C ALA A 164 -4.27 7.55 -1.30
N ARG A 165 -5.01 8.62 -1.64
CA ARG A 165 -4.63 10.00 -1.32
C ARG A 165 -5.38 10.55 -0.11
N ASP A 166 -6.55 9.98 0.16
CA ASP A 166 -7.46 10.40 1.22
C ASP A 166 -8.26 9.22 1.76
N LEU A 167 -9.06 9.46 2.78
CA LEU A 167 -9.86 8.42 3.41
C LEU A 167 -10.96 7.88 2.50
N PRO A 168 -11.72 8.69 1.73
CA PRO A 168 -12.70 8.17 0.77
C PRO A 168 -12.11 7.17 -0.23
N GLU A 169 -10.96 7.48 -0.81
CA GLU A 169 -10.27 6.60 -1.74
C GLU A 169 -9.82 5.31 -1.05
N ALA A 170 -9.22 5.41 0.15
CA ALA A 170 -8.81 4.25 0.92
C ALA A 170 -9.98 3.30 1.23
N LEU A 171 -11.11 3.85 1.65
CA LEU A 171 -12.30 3.05 1.97
C LEU A 171 -12.91 2.40 0.72
N ARG A 172 -12.90 3.06 -0.44
CA ARG A 172 -13.32 2.41 -1.70
C ARG A 172 -12.44 1.23 -2.05
N ARG A 173 -11.11 1.36 -1.95
CA ARG A 173 -10.16 0.24 -2.18
C ARG A 173 -10.37 -0.91 -1.21
N ILE A 174 -10.62 -0.60 0.07
CA ILE A 174 -10.94 -1.63 1.08
C ILE A 174 -12.27 -2.33 0.74
N TYR A 175 -13.28 -1.59 0.30
CA TYR A 175 -14.55 -2.16 -0.12
C TYR A 175 -14.40 -3.12 -1.31
N GLU A 176 -13.51 -2.82 -2.23
CA GLU A 176 -13.15 -3.68 -3.37
C GLU A 176 -12.31 -4.91 -2.96
N GLY A 177 -11.89 -5.01 -1.70
CA GLY A 177 -11.16 -6.15 -1.13
C GLY A 177 -9.66 -5.94 -0.89
N ALA A 178 -9.17 -4.70 -0.94
CA ALA A 178 -7.78 -4.43 -0.57
C ALA A 178 -7.53 -4.80 0.89
N SER A 179 -6.44 -5.53 1.14
CA SER A 179 -6.01 -5.97 2.48
C SER A 179 -4.99 -5.02 3.11
N MET A 180 -4.40 -4.14 2.31
CA MET A 180 -3.44 -3.11 2.71
C MET A 180 -3.72 -1.85 1.91
N ILE A 181 -3.57 -0.71 2.56
CA ILE A 181 -3.52 0.61 1.91
C ILE A 181 -2.10 1.16 2.02
N ARG A 182 -1.69 1.94 1.04
CA ARG A 182 -0.51 2.79 1.12
C ARG A 182 -0.83 4.21 0.62
N THR A 183 -0.06 5.19 1.04
CA THR A 183 -0.14 6.50 0.41
C THR A 183 0.29 6.39 -1.06
N LYS A 184 -0.36 7.13 -1.95
CA LYS A 184 0.12 7.25 -3.34
C LYS A 184 1.44 8.03 -3.39
N GLY A 185 1.52 9.17 -2.70
CA GLY A 185 2.67 10.05 -2.79
C GLY A 185 2.99 10.45 -4.22
N GLU A 186 4.26 10.75 -4.50
CA GLU A 186 4.80 10.88 -5.86
C GLU A 186 6.07 10.02 -6.00
N PRO A 187 5.93 8.73 -6.35
CA PRO A 187 7.03 7.79 -6.44
C PRO A 187 8.09 8.24 -7.46
N GLY A 188 9.36 7.99 -7.17
CA GLY A 188 10.48 8.33 -8.04
C GLY A 188 10.93 9.79 -7.97
N THR A 189 10.32 10.63 -7.13
CA THR A 189 10.72 12.04 -6.99
C THR A 189 11.77 12.26 -5.90
N GLY A 190 11.85 11.37 -4.90
CA GLY A 190 12.66 11.62 -3.70
C GLY A 190 12.12 12.76 -2.83
N ASN A 191 10.86 13.13 -3.01
CA ASN A 191 10.17 14.17 -2.27
C ASN A 191 8.96 13.58 -1.56
N VAL A 192 9.02 13.50 -0.23
CA VAL A 192 8.02 12.86 0.63
C VAL A 192 6.76 13.74 0.86
N ALA A 193 6.75 14.98 0.38
CA ALA A 193 5.71 15.97 0.70
C ALA A 193 4.28 15.47 0.39
N GLU A 194 4.06 14.82 -0.77
CA GLU A 194 2.75 14.30 -1.13
C GLU A 194 2.34 13.09 -0.27
N ALA A 195 3.26 12.21 0.09
CA ALA A 195 2.98 11.11 1.01
C ALA A 195 2.58 11.64 2.40
N VAL A 196 3.27 12.68 2.89
CA VAL A 196 2.92 13.38 4.13
C VAL A 196 1.52 13.98 4.04
N ARG A 197 1.21 14.66 2.92
CA ARG A 197 -0.11 15.24 2.69
C ARG A 197 -1.22 14.17 2.72
N HIS A 198 -1.03 13.06 2.03
CA HIS A 198 -2.00 11.96 1.97
C HIS A 198 -2.22 11.33 3.34
N MET A 199 -1.14 11.03 4.08
CA MET A 199 -1.25 10.48 5.44
C MET A 199 -2.03 11.43 6.36
N LYS A 200 -1.73 12.73 6.31
CA LYS A 200 -2.46 13.73 7.11
C LYS A 200 -3.93 13.87 6.72
N LEU A 201 -4.27 13.77 5.43
CA LEU A 201 -5.67 13.78 4.98
C LEU A 201 -6.44 12.58 5.52
N VAL A 202 -5.89 11.38 5.39
CA VAL A 202 -6.49 10.16 5.94
C VAL A 202 -6.71 10.29 7.46
N ASN A 203 -5.68 10.69 8.19
CA ASN A 203 -5.74 10.82 9.66
C ASN A 203 -6.75 11.89 10.11
N ARG A 204 -6.83 13.02 9.40
CA ARG A 204 -7.79 14.09 9.69
C ARG A 204 -9.24 13.61 9.56
N ASP A 205 -9.53 12.92 8.47
CA ASP A 205 -10.89 12.44 8.19
C ASP A 205 -11.27 11.29 9.14
N ILE A 206 -10.33 10.43 9.52
CA ILE A 206 -10.52 9.42 10.58
C ILE A 206 -10.84 10.10 11.92
N ALA A 207 -10.10 11.16 12.28
CA ALA A 207 -10.36 11.90 13.53
C ALA A 207 -11.75 12.53 13.52
N THR A 208 -12.18 13.08 12.38
CA THR A 208 -13.53 13.63 12.19
C THR A 208 -14.61 12.56 12.39
N LEU A 209 -14.49 11.43 11.69
CA LEU A 209 -15.41 10.29 11.84
C LEU A 209 -15.43 9.77 13.28
N ARG A 210 -14.27 9.69 13.93
CA ARG A 210 -14.16 9.30 15.32
C ARG A 210 -14.91 10.27 16.25
N GLY A 211 -14.82 11.57 15.99
CA GLY A 211 -15.58 12.62 16.70
C GLY A 211 -17.08 12.39 16.58
N TYR A 212 -17.61 12.17 15.39
CA TYR A 212 -19.03 11.85 15.17
C TYR A 212 -19.46 10.60 15.92
N TYR A 213 -18.65 9.55 15.88
CA TYR A 213 -18.94 8.31 16.60
C TYR A 213 -19.03 8.54 18.13
N LEU A 214 -18.09 9.27 18.71
CA LEU A 214 -18.05 9.54 20.15
C LEU A 214 -19.20 10.46 20.61
N SER A 215 -19.69 11.34 19.74
CA SER A 215 -20.86 12.17 20.02
C SER A 215 -22.21 11.52 19.68
N ASN A 216 -22.20 10.23 19.24
CA ASN A 216 -23.37 9.50 18.77
C ASN A 216 -24.07 10.16 17.54
N ASP A 217 -23.35 10.95 16.76
CA ASP A 217 -23.87 11.58 15.54
C ASP A 217 -23.78 10.60 14.35
N THR A 218 -24.69 9.63 14.34
CA THR A 218 -24.77 8.62 13.29
C THR A 218 -25.14 9.25 11.93
N GLU A 219 -25.93 10.35 11.93
CA GLU A 219 -26.34 11.01 10.69
C GLU A 219 -25.16 11.72 10.01
N ALA A 220 -24.24 12.30 10.75
CA ALA A 220 -23.00 12.85 10.20
C ALA A 220 -22.14 11.76 9.54
N ILE A 221 -22.06 10.57 10.14
CA ILE A 221 -21.36 9.41 9.52
C ILE A 221 -22.09 8.94 8.24
N ARG A 222 -23.44 8.94 8.22
CA ARG A 222 -24.20 8.62 7.00
C ARG A 222 -23.97 9.64 5.89
N LEU A 223 -23.95 10.92 6.25
CA LEU A 223 -23.67 11.99 5.29
C LEU A 223 -22.28 11.81 4.68
N TYR A 224 -21.25 11.62 5.53
CA TYR A 224 -19.90 11.34 5.08
C TYR A 224 -19.85 10.11 4.13
N SER A 225 -20.52 9.01 4.48
CA SER A 225 -20.60 7.80 3.65
C SER A 225 -21.17 8.09 2.25
N ARG A 226 -22.25 8.87 2.18
CA ARG A 226 -22.88 9.24 0.89
C ARG A 226 -22.00 10.15 0.04
N GLU A 227 -21.40 11.17 0.65
CA GLU A 227 -20.52 12.13 -0.04
C GLU A 227 -19.24 11.45 -0.54
N SER A 228 -18.68 10.55 0.26
CA SER A 228 -17.48 9.77 -0.06
C SER A 228 -17.73 8.58 -0.99
N LYS A 229 -19.00 8.22 -1.25
CA LYS A 229 -19.41 7.06 -2.05
C LYS A 229 -18.83 5.75 -1.50
N VAL A 230 -18.90 5.56 -0.19
CA VAL A 230 -18.47 4.34 0.51
C VAL A 230 -19.62 3.76 1.32
N PRO A 231 -19.63 2.45 1.61
CA PRO A 231 -20.66 1.85 2.46
C PRO A 231 -20.67 2.48 3.86
N PHE A 232 -21.87 2.69 4.39
CA PHE A 232 -22.06 3.26 5.73
C PHE A 232 -21.37 2.41 6.80
N GLU A 233 -21.48 1.09 6.71
CA GLU A 233 -20.90 0.13 7.65
C GLU A 233 -19.37 0.27 7.72
N LEU A 234 -18.73 0.50 6.58
CA LEU A 234 -17.29 0.70 6.52
C LEU A 234 -16.85 2.05 7.11
N ALA A 235 -17.61 3.13 6.84
CA ALA A 235 -17.40 4.42 7.49
C ALA A 235 -17.60 4.34 9.01
N LEU A 236 -18.66 3.66 9.46
CA LEU A 236 -18.96 3.44 10.88
C LEU A 236 -17.87 2.60 11.56
N LEU A 237 -17.39 1.54 10.90
CA LEU A 237 -16.30 0.72 11.39
C LEU A 237 -15.03 1.55 11.58
N THR A 238 -14.67 2.35 10.59
CA THR A 238 -13.51 3.26 10.64
C THR A 238 -13.66 4.28 11.77
N ALA A 239 -14.83 4.88 11.91
CA ALA A 239 -15.17 5.81 13.00
C ALA A 239 -15.00 5.15 14.37
N ARG A 240 -15.49 3.92 14.51
CA ARG A 240 -15.41 3.15 15.76
C ARG A 240 -13.98 2.75 16.11
N LEU A 241 -13.19 2.30 15.12
CA LEU A 241 -11.79 1.91 15.31
C LEU A 241 -10.89 3.11 15.59
N GLY A 242 -11.21 4.29 15.04
CA GLY A 242 -10.33 5.45 15.02
C GLY A 242 -9.07 5.22 14.16
N ARG A 243 -9.14 4.29 13.20
CA ARG A 243 -8.09 3.94 12.24
C ARG A 243 -8.68 3.23 11.04
N LEU A 244 -7.91 3.09 9.96
CA LEU A 244 -8.31 2.21 8.86
C LEU A 244 -8.50 0.77 9.35
N PRO A 245 -9.47 0.05 8.75
CA PRO A 245 -9.68 -1.36 9.01
C PRO A 245 -8.50 -2.28 8.61
N VAL A 246 -7.65 -1.83 7.76
CA VAL A 246 -6.45 -2.54 7.30
C VAL A 246 -5.20 -1.75 7.63
N VAL A 247 -4.03 -2.34 7.44
CA VAL A 247 -2.76 -1.64 7.60
C VAL A 247 -2.61 -0.52 6.57
N ASN A 248 -1.99 0.59 6.97
CA ASN A 248 -1.75 1.75 6.12
C ASN A 248 -0.26 2.07 6.10
N PHE A 249 0.40 1.74 5.01
CA PHE A 249 1.82 2.01 4.81
C PHE A 249 2.04 3.37 4.14
N ALA A 250 3.20 3.95 4.34
CA ALA A 250 3.62 5.13 3.62
C ALA A 250 4.42 4.75 2.38
N ALA A 251 4.14 5.41 1.26
CA ALA A 251 4.84 5.23 -0.01
C ALA A 251 4.92 6.55 -0.76
N GLY A 252 5.90 6.65 -1.67
CA GLY A 252 6.01 7.76 -2.61
C GLY A 252 6.91 8.90 -2.11
N GLY A 253 8.16 8.89 -2.55
CA GLY A 253 9.11 9.97 -2.32
C GLY A 253 10.00 9.82 -1.08
N ILE A 254 9.88 8.73 -0.33
CA ILE A 254 10.77 8.43 0.80
C ILE A 254 12.19 8.20 0.28
N ALA A 255 13.18 8.93 0.81
CA ALA A 255 14.54 8.92 0.32
C ALA A 255 15.59 8.86 1.44
N THR A 256 15.25 9.31 2.64
CA THR A 256 16.17 9.39 3.77
C THR A 256 15.64 8.65 5.00
N PRO A 257 16.50 8.26 5.95
CA PRO A 257 16.07 7.74 7.24
C PRO A 257 15.11 8.69 7.98
N ALA A 258 15.35 9.99 7.92
CA ALA A 258 14.48 10.99 8.53
C ALA A 258 13.07 11.02 7.88
N ASP A 259 12.97 10.83 6.54
CA ASP A 259 11.67 10.69 5.86
C ASP A 259 10.91 9.46 6.36
N ALA A 260 11.62 8.33 6.49
CA ALA A 260 11.04 7.08 7.00
C ALA A 260 10.50 7.24 8.42
N ALA A 261 11.32 7.77 9.34
CA ALA A 261 10.92 8.05 10.71
C ALA A 261 9.74 9.03 10.79
N LEU A 262 9.72 10.08 9.94
CA LEU A 262 8.61 11.03 9.86
C LEU A 262 7.30 10.33 9.50
N MET A 263 7.30 9.45 8.50
CA MET A 263 6.10 8.76 8.07
C MET A 263 5.57 7.79 9.14
N MET A 264 6.46 7.10 9.84
CA MET A 264 6.10 6.25 10.97
C MET A 264 5.51 7.09 12.13
N TRP A 265 6.12 8.24 12.43
CA TRP A 265 5.63 9.16 13.46
C TRP A 265 4.24 9.74 13.09
N LEU A 266 3.95 9.93 11.82
CA LEU A 266 2.63 10.31 11.32
C LEU A 266 1.59 9.19 11.38
N GLY A 267 1.97 8.00 11.84
CA GLY A 267 1.06 6.86 12.07
C GLY A 267 0.99 5.86 10.92
N ALA A 268 1.98 5.83 10.04
CA ALA A 268 2.10 4.72 9.10
C ALA A 268 2.37 3.41 9.84
N ASP A 269 1.81 2.31 9.33
CA ASP A 269 2.06 0.96 9.85
C ASP A 269 3.37 0.33 9.31
N GLY A 270 4.04 0.99 8.38
CA GLY A 270 5.29 0.60 7.72
C GLY A 270 5.51 1.46 6.48
N ILE A 271 6.54 1.17 5.70
CA ILE A 271 6.88 1.98 4.52
C ILE A 271 7.17 1.13 3.28
N PHE A 272 6.91 1.72 2.11
CA PHE A 272 7.41 1.27 0.81
C PHE A 272 8.48 2.24 0.33
N VAL A 273 9.59 1.72 -0.18
CA VAL A 273 10.66 2.53 -0.76
C VAL A 273 11.35 1.80 -1.89
N GLY A 274 11.66 2.49 -2.98
CA GLY A 274 12.32 1.90 -4.15
C GLY A 274 13.42 2.80 -4.68
N SER A 275 13.06 3.78 -5.50
CA SER A 275 14.04 4.71 -6.10
C SER A 275 14.88 5.42 -5.04
N GLY A 276 14.32 5.68 -3.87
CA GLY A 276 15.03 6.29 -2.75
C GLY A 276 16.25 5.47 -2.28
N ILE A 277 16.25 4.16 -2.46
CA ILE A 277 17.37 3.27 -2.15
C ILE A 277 18.21 3.02 -3.40
N PHE A 278 17.62 2.42 -4.43
CA PHE A 278 18.37 1.85 -5.55
C PHE A 278 18.81 2.87 -6.61
N LYS A 279 18.43 4.15 -6.48
CA LYS A 279 18.97 5.28 -7.24
C LYS A 279 19.98 6.10 -6.45
N SER A 280 20.42 5.61 -5.30
CA SER A 280 21.55 6.18 -4.56
C SER A 280 22.88 5.56 -5.01
N SER A 281 23.98 6.21 -4.69
CA SER A 281 25.32 5.68 -4.98
C SER A 281 25.76 4.58 -3.99
N ASP A 282 25.05 4.40 -2.87
CA ASP A 282 25.25 3.34 -1.89
C ASP A 282 23.90 2.78 -1.42
N PRO A 283 23.30 1.87 -2.20
CA PRO A 283 22.02 1.27 -1.87
C PRO A 283 22.03 0.43 -0.61
N GLU A 284 23.10 -0.30 -0.33
CA GLU A 284 23.20 -1.21 0.82
C GLU A 284 23.14 -0.45 2.15
N SER A 285 23.99 0.56 2.31
CA SER A 285 23.98 1.40 3.52
C SER A 285 22.66 2.14 3.68
N ARG A 286 22.08 2.62 2.57
CA ARG A 286 20.81 3.34 2.59
C ARG A 286 19.65 2.42 2.95
N ALA A 287 19.60 1.21 2.42
CA ALA A 287 18.60 0.21 2.76
C ALA A 287 18.60 -0.09 4.27
N ARG A 288 19.77 -0.40 4.84
CA ARG A 288 19.93 -0.65 6.29
C ARG A 288 19.54 0.55 7.13
N ALA A 289 19.96 1.75 6.75
CA ALA A 289 19.64 2.99 7.45
C ALA A 289 18.13 3.27 7.48
N ILE A 290 17.43 3.05 6.36
CA ILE A 290 15.99 3.23 6.28
C ILE A 290 15.26 2.17 7.12
N VAL A 291 15.68 0.91 7.10
CA VAL A 291 15.11 -0.14 7.97
C VAL A 291 15.28 0.23 9.43
N LEU A 292 16.48 0.64 9.83
CA LEU A 292 16.79 1.04 11.21
C LEU A 292 15.89 2.19 11.67
N ALA A 293 15.81 3.27 10.87
CA ALA A 293 14.98 4.43 11.18
C ALA A 293 13.47 4.14 11.14
N THR A 294 13.01 3.15 10.37
CA THR A 294 11.61 2.71 10.37
C THR A 294 11.29 1.93 11.64
N THR A 295 12.18 1.03 12.05
CA THR A 295 11.98 0.17 13.22
C THR A 295 12.01 0.96 14.52
N TYR A 296 12.95 1.91 14.62
CA TYR A 296 13.20 2.71 15.83
C TYR A 296 12.89 4.20 15.63
N TYR A 297 11.81 4.49 14.91
CA TYR A 297 11.43 5.85 14.53
C TYR A 297 11.15 6.78 15.72
N ASP A 298 10.83 6.24 16.88
CA ASP A 298 10.55 6.94 18.14
C ASP A 298 11.77 7.10 19.03
N ASP A 299 12.93 6.57 18.61
CA ASP A 299 14.23 6.80 19.25
C ASP A 299 15.10 7.78 18.43
N PRO A 300 15.20 9.06 18.84
CA PRO A 300 15.96 10.06 18.10
C PRO A 300 17.45 9.75 17.95
N GLU A 301 18.06 9.05 18.89
CA GLU A 301 19.48 8.69 18.84
C GLU A 301 19.73 7.69 17.72
N THR A 302 18.91 6.65 17.64
CA THR A 302 18.96 5.65 16.56
C THR A 302 18.65 6.27 15.19
N VAL A 303 17.71 7.21 15.10
CA VAL A 303 17.43 7.92 13.84
C VAL A 303 18.63 8.78 13.41
N VAL A 304 19.33 9.42 14.34
CA VAL A 304 20.57 10.16 14.04
C VAL A 304 21.67 9.23 13.55
N GLU A 305 21.83 8.06 14.18
CA GLU A 305 22.79 7.05 13.73
C GLU A 305 22.47 6.58 12.31
N ALA A 306 21.22 6.21 12.06
CA ALA A 306 20.75 5.83 10.72
C ALA A 306 21.01 6.93 9.68
N GLN A 307 20.75 8.19 10.03
CA GLN A 307 21.00 9.32 9.12
C GLN A 307 22.49 9.51 8.81
N ARG A 308 23.40 9.22 9.77
CA ARG A 308 24.85 9.28 9.58
C ARG A 308 25.38 8.15 8.69
N MET A 309 24.72 7.00 8.65
CA MET A 309 25.07 5.89 7.73
C MET A 309 24.93 6.31 6.26
N VAL A 310 24.03 7.25 5.98
CA VAL A 310 23.80 7.81 4.64
C VAL A 310 24.74 9.01 4.46
N SER A 311 25.94 8.77 3.92
CA SER A 311 26.93 9.82 3.69
C SER A 311 26.45 10.82 2.63
N GLU A 312 26.98 12.05 2.65
CA GLU A 312 26.75 13.07 1.61
C GLU A 312 27.13 12.59 0.20
N LYS A 313 28.04 11.61 0.12
CA LYS A 313 28.43 10.96 -1.14
C LYS A 313 27.37 10.02 -1.69
N ALA A 314 26.43 9.60 -0.89
CA ALA A 314 25.28 8.80 -1.31
C ALA A 314 24.12 9.67 -1.83
N ALA A 315 24.43 10.64 -2.69
CA ALA A 315 23.43 11.48 -3.32
C ALA A 315 22.41 10.63 -4.07
N MET A 316 21.13 10.96 -3.90
CA MET A 316 20.02 10.33 -4.59
C MET A 316 19.53 11.23 -5.71
N LEU A 317 19.20 10.62 -6.85
CA LEU A 317 18.50 11.33 -7.91
C LEU A 317 17.07 11.65 -7.46
N GLY A 318 16.65 12.89 -7.64
CA GLY A 318 15.31 13.35 -7.28
C GLY A 318 14.74 14.30 -8.34
N ILE A 319 13.43 14.47 -8.29
CA ILE A 319 12.67 15.39 -9.16
C ILE A 319 11.81 16.27 -8.27
N ASP A 320 11.95 17.59 -8.39
CA ASP A 320 11.06 18.51 -7.69
C ASP A 320 9.63 18.39 -8.28
N ILE A 321 8.68 17.95 -7.45
CA ILE A 321 7.28 17.75 -7.86
C ILE A 321 6.63 19.03 -8.43
N ARG A 322 7.10 20.20 -8.03
CA ARG A 322 6.61 21.49 -8.55
C ARG A 322 6.98 21.73 -10.01
N THR A 323 7.96 20.98 -10.54
CA THR A 323 8.36 21.03 -11.95
C THR A 323 7.57 20.05 -12.83
N LEU A 324 6.80 19.13 -12.22
CA LEU A 324 5.99 18.16 -12.94
C LEU A 324 4.70 18.82 -13.44
N LYS A 325 4.32 18.48 -14.67
CA LYS A 325 3.02 18.84 -15.20
C LYS A 325 1.93 17.94 -14.61
N PRO A 326 0.66 18.39 -14.57
CA PRO A 326 -0.44 17.59 -14.01
C PRO A 326 -0.54 16.17 -14.59
N GLU A 327 -0.34 16.00 -15.89
CA GLU A 327 -0.37 14.70 -16.58
C GLU A 327 0.82 13.77 -16.24
N GLN A 328 1.86 14.30 -15.62
CA GLN A 328 3.02 13.54 -15.14
C GLN A 328 2.88 13.06 -13.68
N LEU A 329 1.85 13.54 -12.98
CA LEU A 329 1.58 13.12 -11.60
C LEU A 329 0.99 11.70 -11.60
N MET A 330 1.60 10.80 -10.84
CA MET A 330 1.12 9.42 -10.73
C MET A 330 -0.05 9.30 -9.76
N GLN A 331 -0.11 10.16 -8.73
CA GLN A 331 -1.15 10.12 -7.70
C GLN A 331 -2.58 10.31 -8.21
N VAL A 332 -2.76 10.94 -9.37
CA VAL A 332 -4.09 11.20 -9.94
C VAL A 332 -4.64 10.03 -10.74
N ARG A 333 -3.86 8.98 -10.98
CA ARG A 333 -4.27 7.82 -11.75
C ARG A 333 -5.22 6.93 -10.93
N GLY A 334 -6.27 6.40 -11.56
CA GLY A 334 -7.21 5.48 -10.96
C GLY A 334 -7.96 6.09 -9.76
N GLU A 335 -8.63 7.22 -9.98
CA GLU A 335 -9.48 7.88 -8.96
C GLU A 335 -10.79 7.15 -8.70
#